data_8227a35fdb7cb45ea59334fbc09dc2ba
#
_entry.id   8227a35fdb7cb45ea59334fbc09dc2ba
#
_cell.length_a   1.000
_cell.length_b   1.000
_cell.length_c   1.000
_cell.angle_alpha   90.00
_cell.angle_beta   90.00
_cell.angle_gamma   90.00
#
_symmetry.space_group_name_H-M   'P 1'
#
loop_
_entity.id
_entity.type
_entity.pdbx_description
1 polymer ?
#
loop_
_entity_poly.entity_id
_entity_poly.type
_entity_poly.pdbx_seq_one_letter_code
_entity_poly.pdbx_strand_id
1 'polypeptide(L)'
;MTTTTSSTRTRTGLDLTDVTLTFGDGDDQVAALDHVDLTVAPGELIAIVGPSGAGKSSLLAVAGGLTRPTSGSVVVDDTDLIGLSPRALATFRRDHLGFVFQSGNLVPALTALDQLRLVEKITGRRAATPPEELLRAVGMDQHAGRRPGRLSGGERQRVGIARALVASPSVLLVDEPTAALDRRRSHEIVEVLAHQTHEFSVATVMVTHDHDVLEHCDRVLEMVDGRLRPA
;
A
#
# COMPACT_ATOMS: atom_id res chain seq x y z
N MET A 1 -18.59 -7.82 39.87
CA MET A 1 -18.18 -6.72 38.96
C MET A 1 -16.92 -7.17 38.25
N THR A 2 -17.09 -7.74 37.08
CA THR A 2 -15.99 -8.24 36.25
C THR A 2 -15.59 -7.13 35.27
N THR A 3 -14.49 -6.48 35.51
CA THR A 3 -13.91 -5.46 34.64
C THR A 3 -13.32 -6.17 33.40
N THR A 4 -14.03 -6.10 32.29
CA THR A 4 -13.50 -6.51 30.98
C THR A 4 -12.49 -5.48 30.54
N THR A 5 -11.21 -5.77 30.74
CA THR A 5 -10.11 -4.97 30.19
C THR A 5 -10.11 -5.20 28.67
N SER A 6 -10.59 -4.21 27.92
CA SER A 6 -10.44 -4.16 26.48
C SER A 6 -8.94 -4.04 26.21
N SER A 7 -8.30 -5.14 25.84
CA SER A 7 -6.93 -5.15 25.33
C SER A 7 -6.95 -4.41 23.98
N THR A 8 -6.47 -3.18 23.99
CA THR A 8 -6.14 -2.44 22.76
C THR A 8 -5.01 -3.24 22.10
N ARG A 9 -5.34 -4.06 21.11
CA ARG A 9 -4.33 -4.74 20.29
C ARG A 9 -3.45 -3.64 19.67
N THR A 10 -2.21 -3.59 20.09
CA THR A 10 -1.20 -2.76 19.43
C THR A 10 -1.05 -3.34 18.03
N ARG A 11 -1.44 -2.61 16.99
CA ARG A 11 -1.18 -3.01 15.60
C ARG A 11 0.33 -3.07 15.43
N THR A 12 0.86 -4.14 14.85
CA THR A 12 2.30 -4.30 14.63
C THR A 12 2.73 -3.77 13.26
N GLY A 13 1.77 -3.47 12.38
CA GLY A 13 2.05 -3.01 11.04
C GLY A 13 2.47 -4.15 10.11
N LEU A 14 3.58 -3.98 9.38
CA LEU A 14 4.14 -4.95 8.45
C LEU A 14 5.50 -5.43 8.94
N ASP A 15 5.73 -6.75 8.93
CA ASP A 15 7.02 -7.37 9.22
C ASP A 15 7.35 -8.44 8.16
N LEU A 16 8.49 -8.29 7.51
CA LEU A 16 9.10 -9.28 6.63
C LEU A 16 10.38 -9.75 7.30
N THR A 17 10.55 -11.07 7.47
CA THR A 17 11.74 -11.66 8.06
C THR A 17 12.36 -12.69 7.12
N ASP A 18 13.61 -12.44 6.74
CA ASP A 18 14.45 -13.34 5.92
C ASP A 18 13.75 -13.74 4.59
N VAL A 19 13.05 -12.79 3.96
CA VAL A 19 12.23 -13.05 2.78
C VAL A 19 13.10 -13.22 1.54
N THR A 20 12.99 -14.38 0.91
CA THR A 20 13.63 -14.68 -0.39
C THR A 20 12.58 -15.05 -1.43
N LEU A 21 12.73 -14.52 -2.64
CA LEU A 21 11.91 -14.87 -3.78
C LEU A 21 12.79 -15.14 -5.00
N THR A 22 12.73 -16.35 -5.53
CA THR A 22 13.45 -16.76 -6.72
C THR A 22 12.49 -17.09 -7.87
N PHE A 23 12.90 -16.76 -9.09
CA PHE A 23 12.22 -17.15 -10.33
C PHE A 23 13.14 -18.01 -11.19
N GLY A 24 12.56 -18.89 -12.01
CA GLY A 24 13.29 -19.82 -12.88
C GLY A 24 13.44 -21.21 -12.28
N ASP A 25 13.84 -22.15 -13.11
CA ASP A 25 14.10 -23.55 -12.75
C ASP A 25 15.58 -23.91 -12.98
N GLY A 26 16.13 -24.76 -12.12
CA GLY A 26 17.51 -25.26 -12.27
C GLY A 26 18.59 -24.18 -12.14
N ASP A 27 19.56 -24.18 -13.04
CA ASP A 27 20.74 -23.30 -13.00
C ASP A 27 20.45 -21.83 -13.39
N ASP A 28 19.25 -21.54 -13.94
CA ASP A 28 18.83 -20.20 -14.37
C ASP A 28 17.99 -19.48 -13.31
N GLN A 29 18.16 -19.76 -12.03
CA GLN A 29 17.44 -19.09 -10.96
C GLN A 29 17.93 -17.65 -10.77
N VAL A 30 16.98 -16.72 -10.76
CA VAL A 30 17.22 -15.29 -10.45
C VAL A 30 16.52 -14.95 -9.14
N ALA A 31 17.30 -14.49 -8.17
CA ALA A 31 16.74 -13.98 -6.91
C ALA A 31 16.19 -12.58 -7.14
N ALA A 32 14.87 -12.43 -7.06
CA ALA A 32 14.20 -11.13 -7.10
C ALA A 32 14.16 -10.47 -5.72
N LEU A 33 14.16 -11.27 -4.65
CA LEU A 33 14.37 -10.87 -3.26
C LEU A 33 15.39 -11.82 -2.64
N ASP A 34 16.34 -11.27 -1.90
CA ASP A 34 17.46 -12.01 -1.33
C ASP A 34 17.64 -11.61 0.15
N HIS A 35 17.11 -12.45 1.05
CA HIS A 35 17.20 -12.28 2.51
C HIS A 35 16.72 -10.88 2.97
N VAL A 36 15.50 -10.49 2.57
CA VAL A 36 14.95 -9.17 2.87
C VAL A 36 14.29 -9.16 4.25
N ASP A 37 14.79 -8.27 5.12
CA ASP A 37 14.18 -7.89 6.39
C ASP A 37 13.58 -6.49 6.29
N LEU A 38 12.32 -6.32 6.71
CA LEU A 38 11.63 -5.04 6.68
C LEU A 38 10.55 -4.98 7.74
N THR A 39 10.65 -4.03 8.65
CA THR A 39 9.60 -3.72 9.62
C THR A 39 9.07 -2.31 9.37
N VAL A 40 7.74 -2.15 9.32
CA VAL A 40 7.05 -0.86 9.14
C VAL A 40 6.00 -0.70 10.24
N ALA A 41 6.16 0.33 11.04
CA ALA A 41 5.24 0.62 12.13
C ALA A 41 3.91 1.22 11.64
N PRO A 42 2.81 1.06 12.38
CA PRO A 42 1.57 1.79 12.11
C PRO A 42 1.81 3.30 12.13
N GLY A 43 1.34 3.99 11.10
CA GLY A 43 1.56 5.42 10.92
C GLY A 43 2.93 5.78 10.33
N GLU A 44 3.78 4.82 9.98
CA GLU A 44 5.07 5.06 9.34
C GLU A 44 4.93 4.99 7.81
N LEU A 45 5.41 6.00 7.10
CA LEU A 45 5.59 6.02 5.64
C LEU A 45 7.05 5.75 5.30
N ILE A 46 7.34 4.59 4.74
CA ILE A 46 8.69 4.32 4.21
C ILE A 46 8.70 4.41 2.69
N ALA A 47 9.78 4.97 2.15
CA ALA A 47 10.08 4.93 0.72
C ALA A 47 11.15 3.87 0.42
N ILE A 48 10.94 3.10 -0.66
CA ILE A 48 11.93 2.18 -1.19
C ILE A 48 12.31 2.65 -2.59
N VAL A 49 13.56 3.08 -2.72
CA VAL A 49 14.15 3.54 -3.98
C VAL A 49 15.07 2.47 -4.56
N GLY A 50 15.50 2.65 -5.80
CA GLY A 50 16.47 1.77 -6.46
C GLY A 50 16.20 1.62 -7.95
N PRO A 51 17.15 1.03 -8.69
CA PRO A 51 17.05 0.91 -10.15
C PRO A 51 15.87 0.01 -10.60
N SER A 52 15.50 0.12 -11.87
CA SER A 52 14.54 -0.79 -12.47
C SER A 52 15.08 -2.23 -12.41
N GLY A 53 14.21 -3.17 -12.06
CA GLY A 53 14.60 -4.59 -11.91
C GLY A 53 15.21 -4.95 -10.55
N ALA A 54 15.43 -4.01 -9.62
CA ALA A 54 16.01 -4.28 -8.31
C ALA A 54 15.17 -5.15 -7.36
N GLY A 55 13.91 -5.48 -7.71
CA GLY A 55 13.03 -6.30 -6.88
C GLY A 55 11.88 -5.54 -6.19
N LYS A 56 11.78 -4.21 -6.38
CA LYS A 56 10.79 -3.36 -5.68
C LYS A 56 9.34 -3.83 -5.84
N SER A 57 8.89 -4.09 -7.07
CA SER A 57 7.52 -4.59 -7.32
C SER A 57 7.32 -6.01 -6.79
N SER A 58 8.38 -6.83 -6.77
CA SER A 58 8.37 -8.16 -6.15
C SER A 58 8.18 -8.06 -4.64
N LEU A 59 8.82 -7.08 -4.00
CA LEU A 59 8.64 -6.81 -2.58
C LEU A 59 7.19 -6.43 -2.26
N LEU A 60 6.60 -5.49 -3.01
CA LEU A 60 5.18 -5.13 -2.84
C LEU A 60 4.25 -6.33 -3.09
N ALA A 61 4.56 -7.17 -4.08
CA ALA A 61 3.76 -8.36 -4.37
C ALA A 61 3.82 -9.39 -3.23
N VAL A 62 4.99 -9.58 -2.62
CA VAL A 62 5.17 -10.49 -1.47
C VAL A 62 4.53 -9.89 -0.21
N ALA A 63 4.79 -8.63 0.12
CA ALA A 63 4.19 -7.91 1.25
C ALA A 63 2.65 -7.90 1.17
N GLY A 64 2.12 -7.80 -0.05
CA GLY A 64 0.68 -7.85 -0.33
C GLY A 64 0.08 -9.25 -0.41
N GLY A 65 0.86 -10.32 -0.21
CA GLY A 65 0.39 -11.69 -0.36
C GLY A 65 -0.13 -12.02 -1.76
N LEU A 66 0.34 -11.30 -2.80
CA LEU A 66 0.03 -11.59 -4.20
C LEU A 66 0.95 -12.68 -4.75
N THR A 67 2.17 -12.75 -4.23
CA THR A 67 3.16 -13.76 -4.56
C THR A 67 3.67 -14.39 -3.28
N ARG A 68 3.77 -15.72 -3.23
CA ARG A 68 4.38 -16.43 -2.12
C ARG A 68 5.91 -16.35 -2.24
N PRO A 69 6.63 -15.97 -1.18
CA PRO A 69 8.08 -16.06 -1.18
C PRO A 69 8.55 -17.51 -1.22
N THR A 70 9.78 -17.73 -1.64
CA THR A 70 10.46 -19.04 -1.61
C THR A 70 10.78 -19.45 -0.18
N SER A 71 11.19 -18.49 0.66
CA SER A 71 11.44 -18.67 2.09
C SER A 71 11.20 -17.37 2.86
N GLY A 72 11.23 -17.45 4.19
CA GLY A 72 10.98 -16.33 5.09
C GLY A 72 9.52 -16.22 5.51
N SER A 73 9.18 -15.16 6.23
CA SER A 73 7.82 -14.90 6.74
C SER A 73 7.34 -13.49 6.40
N VAL A 74 6.02 -13.33 6.28
CA VAL A 74 5.33 -12.05 6.05
C VAL A 74 4.21 -11.94 7.05
N VAL A 75 4.33 -11.03 8.00
CA VAL A 75 3.35 -10.83 9.07
C VAL A 75 2.70 -9.45 8.94
N VAL A 76 1.39 -9.40 9.01
CA VAL A 76 0.59 -8.17 9.06
C VAL A 76 -0.35 -8.26 10.26
N ASP A 77 -0.31 -7.31 11.18
CA ASP A 77 -1.13 -7.30 12.40
C ASP A 77 -1.15 -8.66 13.11
N ASP A 78 0.03 -9.22 13.40
CA ASP A 78 0.22 -10.53 14.07
C ASP A 78 -0.28 -11.74 13.25
N THR A 79 -0.65 -11.55 11.98
CA THR A 79 -1.11 -12.64 11.10
C THR A 79 -0.02 -12.99 10.09
N ASP A 80 0.49 -14.23 10.15
CA ASP A 80 1.39 -14.77 9.12
C ASP A 80 0.61 -15.08 7.83
N LEU A 81 0.93 -14.36 6.76
CA LEU A 81 0.28 -14.52 5.46
C LEU A 81 0.66 -15.83 4.75
N ILE A 82 1.85 -16.37 5.05
CA ILE A 82 2.37 -17.59 4.40
C ILE A 82 1.56 -18.82 4.82
N GLY A 83 1.13 -18.85 6.08
CA GLY A 83 0.30 -19.94 6.64
C GLY A 83 -1.15 -19.97 6.15
N LEU A 84 -1.63 -18.90 5.51
CA LEU A 84 -3.03 -18.79 5.10
C LEU A 84 -3.33 -19.63 3.85
N SER A 85 -4.54 -20.23 3.82
CA SER A 85 -5.07 -20.82 2.59
C SER A 85 -5.34 -19.71 1.55
N PRO A 86 -5.40 -20.03 0.23
CA PRO A 86 -5.67 -19.03 -0.81
C PRO A 86 -6.96 -18.23 -0.57
N ARG A 87 -8.00 -18.86 -0.06
CA ARG A 87 -9.28 -18.21 0.26
C ARG A 87 -9.16 -17.29 1.47
N ALA A 88 -8.48 -17.72 2.53
CA ALA A 88 -8.23 -16.92 3.72
C ALA A 88 -7.35 -15.71 3.40
N LEU A 89 -6.30 -15.90 2.60
CA LEU A 89 -5.41 -14.85 2.14
C LEU A 89 -6.14 -13.80 1.28
N ALA A 90 -7.04 -14.24 0.38
CA ALA A 90 -7.86 -13.31 -0.41
C ALA A 90 -8.81 -12.48 0.48
N THR A 91 -9.39 -13.08 1.51
CA THR A 91 -10.22 -12.38 2.50
C THR A 91 -9.37 -11.40 3.31
N PHE A 92 -8.19 -11.82 3.77
CA PHE A 92 -7.27 -10.99 4.52
C PHE A 92 -6.82 -9.75 3.70
N ARG A 93 -6.40 -9.96 2.44
CA ARG A 93 -6.03 -8.85 1.55
C ARG A 93 -7.16 -7.83 1.39
N ARG A 94 -8.39 -8.30 1.18
CA ARG A 94 -9.56 -7.43 1.03
C ARG A 94 -9.81 -6.57 2.27
N ASP A 95 -9.58 -7.13 3.45
CA ASP A 95 -9.99 -6.53 4.72
C ASP A 95 -8.86 -5.74 5.41
N HIS A 96 -7.57 -6.03 5.12
CA HIS A 96 -6.42 -5.50 5.85
C HIS A 96 -5.38 -4.79 4.97
N LEU A 97 -5.41 -4.98 3.65
CA LEU A 97 -4.41 -4.40 2.75
C LEU A 97 -5.03 -3.40 1.78
N GLY A 98 -4.43 -2.21 1.69
CA GLY A 98 -4.74 -1.23 0.67
C GLY A 98 -3.66 -1.24 -0.43
N PHE A 99 -4.08 -0.99 -1.67
CA PHE A 99 -3.17 -0.88 -2.80
C PHE A 99 -3.40 0.41 -3.57
N VAL A 100 -2.33 1.17 -3.79
CA VAL A 100 -2.29 2.34 -4.67
C VAL A 100 -1.34 2.02 -5.83
N PHE A 101 -1.87 2.01 -7.04
CA PHE A 101 -1.12 1.69 -8.25
C PHE A 101 -0.73 2.95 -9.01
N GLN A 102 0.31 2.86 -9.82
CA GLN A 102 0.87 3.94 -10.65
C GLN A 102 -0.18 4.74 -11.45
N SER A 103 -1.19 4.09 -12.00
CA SER A 103 -2.25 4.72 -12.81
C SER A 103 -3.58 4.93 -12.08
N GLY A 104 -3.62 4.70 -10.74
CA GLY A 104 -4.82 4.74 -9.93
C GLY A 104 -5.81 3.59 -10.17
N ASN A 105 -5.73 2.90 -11.29
CA ASN A 105 -6.58 1.74 -11.67
C ASN A 105 -8.07 1.93 -11.35
N LEU A 106 -8.63 3.08 -11.75
CA LEU A 106 -10.03 3.39 -11.53
C LEU A 106 -10.91 2.75 -12.61
N VAL A 107 -12.09 2.27 -12.21
CA VAL A 107 -13.10 1.74 -13.13
C VAL A 107 -13.69 2.88 -13.97
N PRO A 108 -13.53 2.89 -15.31
CA PRO A 108 -13.90 4.06 -16.13
C PRO A 108 -15.38 4.46 -16.06
N ALA A 109 -16.26 3.50 -15.81
CA ALA A 109 -17.70 3.72 -15.75
C ALA A 109 -18.21 4.35 -14.44
N LEU A 110 -17.41 4.29 -13.37
CA LEU A 110 -17.79 4.75 -12.04
C LEU A 110 -17.31 6.18 -11.78
N THR A 111 -18.10 6.95 -11.01
CA THR A 111 -17.67 8.24 -10.48
C THR A 111 -16.60 8.07 -9.39
N ALA A 112 -15.90 9.15 -9.01
CA ALA A 112 -14.94 9.11 -7.91
C ALA A 112 -15.56 8.54 -6.62
N LEU A 113 -16.79 8.98 -6.29
CA LEU A 113 -17.51 8.46 -5.12
C LEU A 113 -17.89 6.97 -5.28
N ASP A 114 -18.35 6.57 -6.48
CA ASP A 114 -18.74 5.19 -6.71
C ASP A 114 -17.55 4.21 -6.68
N GLN A 115 -16.31 4.69 -6.98
CA GLN A 115 -15.09 3.90 -6.78
C GLN A 115 -14.96 3.44 -5.32
N LEU A 116 -15.20 4.35 -4.38
CA LEU A 116 -15.09 4.07 -2.95
C LEU A 116 -16.26 3.19 -2.49
N ARG A 117 -17.50 3.54 -2.87
CA ARG A 117 -18.68 2.75 -2.55
C ARG A 117 -18.65 1.32 -3.10
N LEU A 118 -17.93 1.08 -4.22
CA LEU A 118 -17.70 -0.26 -4.73
C LEU A 118 -16.91 -1.12 -3.73
N VAL A 119 -15.91 -0.54 -3.04
CA VAL A 119 -15.14 -1.27 -2.01
C VAL A 119 -16.06 -1.69 -0.86
N GLU A 120 -16.95 -0.82 -0.37
CA GLU A 120 -17.95 -1.17 0.65
C GLU A 120 -18.82 -2.36 0.21
N LYS A 121 -19.27 -2.36 -1.07
CA LYS A 121 -20.05 -3.48 -1.62
C LYS A 121 -19.27 -4.79 -1.69
N ILE A 122 -17.98 -4.72 -2.05
CA ILE A 122 -17.10 -5.90 -2.16
C ILE A 122 -16.78 -6.45 -0.77
N THR A 123 -16.51 -5.58 0.21
CA THR A 123 -16.21 -5.99 1.59
C THR A 123 -17.47 -6.44 2.34
N GLY A 124 -18.65 -6.01 1.91
CA GLY A 124 -19.92 -6.21 2.62
C GLY A 124 -20.03 -5.43 3.93
N ARG A 125 -19.13 -4.44 4.14
CA ARG A 125 -19.06 -3.62 5.35
C ARG A 125 -19.12 -2.14 4.96
N ARG A 126 -19.71 -1.32 5.83
CA ARG A 126 -19.57 0.13 5.74
C ARG A 126 -18.15 0.53 6.16
N ALA A 127 -17.56 1.48 5.45
CA ALA A 127 -16.30 2.09 5.83
C ALA A 127 -16.42 2.73 7.22
N ALA A 128 -15.36 2.66 8.02
CA ALA A 128 -15.31 3.36 9.32
C ALA A 128 -15.36 4.88 9.12
N THR A 129 -14.66 5.37 8.07
CA THR A 129 -14.75 6.77 7.61
C THR A 129 -15.62 6.79 6.34
N PRO A 130 -16.70 7.59 6.30
CA PRO A 130 -17.58 7.66 5.13
C PRO A 130 -16.81 7.97 3.83
N PRO A 131 -17.17 7.36 2.68
CA PRO A 131 -16.52 7.62 1.38
C PRO A 131 -16.43 9.09 1.00
N GLU A 132 -17.42 9.88 1.35
CA GLU A 132 -17.46 11.34 1.10
C GLU A 132 -16.39 12.09 1.93
N GLU A 133 -16.14 11.63 3.17
CA GLU A 133 -15.10 12.21 4.04
C GLU A 133 -13.70 11.79 3.56
N LEU A 134 -13.51 10.55 3.13
CA LEU A 134 -12.26 10.11 2.51
C LEU A 134 -11.92 10.90 1.24
N LEU A 135 -12.92 11.20 0.40
CA LEU A 135 -12.71 12.07 -0.76
C LEU A 135 -12.34 13.50 -0.34
N ARG A 136 -12.96 14.03 0.72
CA ARG A 136 -12.61 15.35 1.25
C ARG A 136 -11.17 15.37 1.80
N ALA A 137 -10.78 14.33 2.52
CA ALA A 137 -9.43 14.20 3.09
C ALA A 137 -8.31 14.24 2.04
N VAL A 138 -8.61 13.80 0.81
CA VAL A 138 -7.68 13.89 -0.33
C VAL A 138 -7.97 15.08 -1.26
N GLY A 139 -8.86 16.03 -0.88
CA GLY A 139 -9.21 17.21 -1.66
C GLY A 139 -10.02 16.93 -2.93
N MET A 140 -10.86 15.88 -2.91
CA MET A 140 -11.65 15.43 -4.06
C MET A 140 -13.16 15.55 -3.87
N ASP A 141 -13.63 16.21 -2.81
CA ASP A 141 -15.06 16.41 -2.49
C ASP A 141 -15.83 17.08 -3.63
N GLN A 142 -15.27 18.15 -4.23
CA GLN A 142 -15.88 18.89 -5.35
C GLN A 142 -15.90 18.06 -6.66
N HIS A 143 -15.17 16.96 -6.70
CA HIS A 143 -15.03 16.09 -7.88
C HIS A 143 -15.69 14.72 -7.70
N ALA A 144 -16.41 14.50 -6.60
CA ALA A 144 -17.03 13.22 -6.23
C ALA A 144 -17.90 12.60 -7.34
N GLY A 145 -18.62 13.43 -8.12
CA GLY A 145 -19.45 12.99 -9.24
C GLY A 145 -18.72 12.83 -10.58
N ARG A 146 -17.41 13.11 -10.67
CA ARG A 146 -16.65 12.98 -11.94
C ARG A 146 -16.20 11.55 -12.16
N ARG A 147 -16.20 11.13 -13.45
CA ARG A 147 -15.60 9.87 -13.89
C ARG A 147 -14.11 10.05 -14.19
N PRO A 148 -13.30 8.96 -14.17
CA PRO A 148 -11.84 9.02 -14.40
C PRO A 148 -11.41 9.78 -15.67
N GLY A 149 -12.18 9.68 -16.76
CA GLY A 149 -11.92 10.40 -18.00
C GLY A 149 -12.06 11.93 -17.93
N ARG A 150 -12.64 12.46 -16.83
CA ARG A 150 -12.75 13.89 -16.54
C ARG A 150 -11.88 14.34 -15.38
N LEU A 151 -10.95 13.50 -14.96
CA LEU A 151 -9.99 13.76 -13.89
C LEU A 151 -8.57 13.87 -14.46
N SER A 152 -7.78 14.78 -13.94
CA SER A 152 -6.34 14.84 -14.20
C SER A 152 -5.61 13.61 -13.62
N GLY A 153 -4.34 13.41 -13.97
CA GLY A 153 -3.52 12.34 -13.42
C GLY A 153 -3.47 12.35 -11.89
N GLY A 154 -3.15 13.51 -11.29
CA GLY A 154 -3.11 13.68 -9.85
C GLY A 154 -4.46 13.50 -9.17
N GLU A 155 -5.57 13.97 -9.77
CA GLU A 155 -6.92 13.74 -9.24
C GLU A 155 -7.28 12.25 -9.25
N ARG A 156 -6.94 11.52 -10.30
CA ARG A 156 -7.12 10.04 -10.32
C ARG A 156 -6.32 9.36 -9.22
N GLN A 157 -5.09 9.81 -9.00
CA GLN A 157 -4.23 9.25 -7.95
C GLN A 157 -4.80 9.51 -6.56
N ARG A 158 -5.28 10.75 -6.27
CA ARG A 158 -5.96 11.08 -5.01
C ARG A 158 -7.20 10.20 -4.77
N VAL A 159 -8.02 9.95 -5.79
CA VAL A 159 -9.16 9.01 -5.70
C VAL A 159 -8.67 7.59 -5.42
N GLY A 160 -7.55 7.17 -6.04
CA GLY A 160 -6.92 5.86 -5.78
C GLY A 160 -6.48 5.69 -4.32
N ILE A 161 -5.87 6.73 -3.73
CA ILE A 161 -5.49 6.77 -2.31
C ILE A 161 -6.74 6.67 -1.42
N ALA A 162 -7.74 7.51 -1.64
CA ALA A 162 -8.98 7.45 -0.87
C ALA A 162 -9.66 6.09 -0.95
N ARG A 163 -9.71 5.49 -2.14
CA ARG A 163 -10.27 4.14 -2.35
C ARG A 163 -9.52 3.07 -1.56
N ALA A 164 -8.20 3.15 -1.50
CA ALA A 164 -7.38 2.18 -0.78
C ALA A 164 -7.62 2.21 0.74
N LEU A 165 -8.05 3.37 1.27
CA LEU A 165 -8.33 3.57 2.70
C LEU A 165 -9.75 3.16 3.14
N VAL A 166 -10.68 2.90 2.20
CA VAL A 166 -12.10 2.57 2.51
C VAL A 166 -12.24 1.38 3.46
N ALA A 167 -11.43 0.35 3.26
CA ALA A 167 -11.46 -0.85 4.10
C ALA A 167 -10.78 -0.67 5.46
N SER A 168 -10.26 0.54 5.78
CA SER A 168 -9.44 0.82 6.96
C SER A 168 -8.26 -0.15 7.08
N PRO A 169 -7.41 -0.24 6.03
CA PRO A 169 -6.33 -1.22 5.99
C PRO A 169 -5.32 -0.99 7.09
N SER A 170 -4.63 -2.05 7.50
CA SER A 170 -3.48 -1.99 8.40
C SER A 170 -2.19 -1.62 7.66
N VAL A 171 -2.09 -2.04 6.40
CA VAL A 171 -0.94 -1.79 5.53
C VAL A 171 -1.40 -1.21 4.20
N LEU A 172 -0.70 -0.18 3.73
CA LEU A 172 -0.87 0.43 2.43
C LEU A 172 0.38 0.20 1.58
N LEU A 173 0.18 -0.43 0.42
CA LEU A 173 1.24 -0.71 -0.54
C LEU A 173 1.07 0.20 -1.75
N VAL A 174 2.08 0.99 -2.04
CA VAL A 174 2.04 2.09 -3.02
C VAL A 174 3.11 1.88 -4.07
N ASP A 175 2.69 1.69 -5.32
CA ASP A 175 3.58 1.44 -6.45
C ASP A 175 3.63 2.67 -7.36
N GLU A 176 4.78 3.37 -7.37
CA GLU A 176 5.11 4.51 -8.24
C GLU A 176 3.99 5.57 -8.35
N PRO A 177 3.54 6.16 -7.23
CA PRO A 177 2.35 7.02 -7.23
C PRO A 177 2.52 8.32 -8.01
N THR A 178 3.76 8.69 -8.35
CA THR A 178 4.11 9.97 -9.00
C THR A 178 4.58 9.84 -10.45
N ALA A 179 4.75 8.63 -10.98
CA ALA A 179 5.41 8.36 -12.26
C ALA A 179 4.81 9.08 -13.50
N ALA A 180 3.54 9.50 -13.45
CA ALA A 180 2.86 10.21 -14.54
C ALA A 180 2.54 11.68 -14.20
N LEU A 181 3.21 12.26 -13.19
CA LEU A 181 2.95 13.59 -12.66
C LEU A 181 4.15 14.52 -12.86
N ASP A 182 3.88 15.81 -12.91
CA ASP A 182 4.92 16.84 -12.81
C ASP A 182 5.40 16.99 -11.36
N ARG A 183 6.55 17.62 -11.16
CA ARG A 183 7.20 17.76 -9.86
C ARG A 183 6.27 18.31 -8.78
N ARG A 184 5.53 19.39 -9.04
CA ARG A 184 4.62 19.99 -8.06
C ARG A 184 3.53 19.02 -7.63
N ARG A 185 2.92 18.31 -8.60
CA ARG A 185 1.88 17.32 -8.32
C ARG A 185 2.41 16.08 -7.63
N SER A 186 3.67 15.69 -7.90
CA SER A 186 4.35 14.62 -7.18
C SER A 186 4.41 14.91 -5.68
N HIS A 187 4.90 16.11 -5.29
CA HIS A 187 4.93 16.53 -3.89
C HIS A 187 3.53 16.54 -3.26
N GLU A 188 2.53 17.14 -3.94
CA GLU A 188 1.15 17.18 -3.44
C GLU A 188 0.57 15.77 -3.19
N ILE A 189 0.89 14.78 -4.01
CA ILE A 189 0.40 13.40 -3.85
C ILE A 189 1.08 12.70 -2.67
N VAL A 190 2.41 12.84 -2.53
CA VAL A 190 3.14 12.17 -1.45
C VAL A 190 2.86 12.85 -0.11
N GLU A 191 2.68 14.19 -0.08
CA GLU A 191 2.21 14.91 1.11
C GLU A 191 0.83 14.41 1.58
N VAL A 192 -0.13 14.25 0.64
CA VAL A 192 -1.45 13.64 0.95
C VAL A 192 -1.27 12.22 1.47
N LEU A 193 -0.41 11.42 0.85
CA LEU A 193 -0.15 10.04 1.29
C LEU A 193 0.43 10.00 2.70
N ALA A 194 1.44 10.83 3.01
CA ALA A 194 2.04 10.94 4.33
C ALA A 194 1.00 11.36 5.38
N HIS A 195 0.21 12.40 5.08
CA HIS A 195 -0.86 12.84 5.97
C HIS A 195 -1.86 11.72 6.27
N GLN A 196 -2.34 11.00 5.26
CA GLN A 196 -3.29 9.90 5.45
C GLN A 196 -2.67 8.71 6.20
N THR A 197 -1.38 8.41 5.96
CA THR A 197 -0.61 7.40 6.70
C THR A 197 -0.63 7.68 8.20
N HIS A 198 -0.29 8.91 8.59
CA HIS A 198 -0.28 9.33 9.99
C HIS A 198 -1.70 9.40 10.60
N GLU A 199 -2.65 10.02 9.90
CA GLU A 199 -4.03 10.23 10.37
C GLU A 199 -4.75 8.90 10.65
N PHE A 200 -4.60 7.92 9.76
CA PHE A 200 -5.25 6.61 9.89
C PHE A 200 -4.36 5.56 10.56
N SER A 201 -3.15 5.91 11.01
CA SER A 201 -2.19 5.00 11.62
C SER A 201 -1.98 3.73 10.76
N VAL A 202 -1.75 3.90 9.45
CA VAL A 202 -1.52 2.81 8.50
C VAL A 202 -0.02 2.64 8.28
N ALA A 203 0.49 1.40 8.31
CA ALA A 203 1.86 1.13 7.90
C ALA A 203 1.97 1.23 6.37
N THR A 204 2.74 2.19 5.84
CA THR A 204 2.77 2.48 4.41
C THR A 204 4.14 2.21 3.79
N VAL A 205 4.15 1.39 2.75
CA VAL A 205 5.34 1.12 1.91
C VAL A 205 5.14 1.73 0.54
N MET A 206 5.93 2.73 0.20
CA MET A 206 5.95 3.36 -1.11
C MET A 206 7.20 2.97 -1.89
N VAL A 207 7.02 2.44 -3.07
CA VAL A 207 8.09 2.24 -4.05
C VAL A 207 8.10 3.41 -5.00
N THR A 208 9.27 4.04 -5.21
CA THR A 208 9.41 5.14 -6.16
C THR A 208 10.84 5.24 -6.70
N HIS A 209 10.98 5.86 -7.86
CA HIS A 209 12.27 6.34 -8.40
C HIS A 209 12.39 7.88 -8.33
N ASP A 210 11.37 8.56 -7.80
CA ASP A 210 11.33 10.00 -7.66
C ASP A 210 11.98 10.41 -6.30
N HIS A 211 13.22 10.89 -6.38
CA HIS A 211 13.97 11.31 -5.19
C HIS A 211 13.50 12.64 -4.62
N ASP A 212 12.80 13.47 -5.41
CA ASP A 212 12.35 14.81 -4.97
C ASP A 212 11.29 14.75 -3.88
N VAL A 213 10.54 13.63 -3.78
CA VAL A 213 9.43 13.48 -2.82
C VAL A 213 9.81 12.78 -1.51
N LEU A 214 11.06 12.34 -1.37
CA LEU A 214 11.51 11.53 -0.23
C LEU A 214 11.50 12.28 1.10
N GLU A 215 11.52 13.61 1.07
CA GLU A 215 11.43 14.47 2.26
C GLU A 215 10.10 14.30 3.03
N HIS A 216 9.06 13.77 2.38
CA HIS A 216 7.77 13.48 3.01
C HIS A 216 7.72 12.11 3.71
N CYS A 217 8.78 11.29 3.59
CA CYS A 217 8.83 9.94 4.13
C CYS A 217 9.56 9.89 5.46
N ASP A 218 9.08 9.09 6.39
CA ASP A 218 9.69 8.93 7.71
C ASP A 218 11.03 8.19 7.62
N ARG A 219 11.16 7.28 6.64
CA ARG A 219 12.37 6.49 6.40
C ARG A 219 12.53 6.17 4.92
N VAL A 220 13.78 6.16 4.46
CA VAL A 220 14.14 5.80 3.08
C VAL A 220 15.07 4.60 3.10
N LEU A 221 14.74 3.60 2.28
CA LEU A 221 15.56 2.42 2.05
C LEU A 221 15.92 2.32 0.57
N GLU A 222 17.07 1.76 0.27
CA GLU A 222 17.47 1.46 -1.11
C GLU A 222 17.40 -0.04 -1.37
N MET A 223 16.82 -0.43 -2.51
CA MET A 223 16.82 -1.80 -2.98
C MET A 223 17.78 -1.97 -4.13
N VAL A 224 18.76 -2.86 -3.98
CA VAL A 224 19.76 -3.21 -4.99
C VAL A 224 19.89 -4.72 -5.05
N ASP A 225 19.76 -5.29 -6.25
CA ASP A 225 19.90 -6.74 -6.50
C ASP A 225 19.12 -7.61 -5.51
N GLY A 226 17.87 -7.23 -5.24
CA GLY A 226 16.96 -7.95 -4.36
C GLY A 226 17.20 -7.75 -2.86
N ARG A 227 18.13 -6.91 -2.44
CA ARG A 227 18.48 -6.64 -1.03
C ARG A 227 18.11 -5.23 -0.62
N LEU A 228 17.57 -5.08 0.60
CA LEU A 228 17.31 -3.77 1.21
C LEU A 228 18.52 -3.31 2.04
N ARG A 229 18.79 -1.99 1.97
CA ARG A 229 19.76 -1.32 2.82
C ARG A 229 19.27 0.09 3.18
N PRO A 230 19.76 0.72 4.26
CA PRO A 230 19.54 2.14 4.49
C PRO A 230 20.05 2.99 3.30
N ALA A 231 19.28 4.00 2.91
CA ALA A 231 19.62 4.90 1.79
C ALA A 231 20.58 6.01 2.22
#